data_63fd3bd78e67b1430017c5d4caef8ecf
#
_entry.id   63fd3bd78e67b1430017c5d4caef8ecf
#
_cell.length_a   1.000
_cell.length_b   1.000
_cell.length_c   1.000
_cell.angle_alpha   90.00
_cell.angle_beta   90.00
_cell.angle_gamma   90.00
#
_symmetry.space_group_name_H-M   'P 1'
#
loop_
_entity.id
_entity.type
_entity.pdbx_description
1 polymer ?
#
loop_
_entity_poly.entity_id
_entity_poly.type
_entity_poly.pdbx_seq_one_letter_code
_entity_poly.pdbx_strand_id
1 'polypeptide(L)'
;MGSTYLDPTGSQIGKKESIADTARVLGRMYEGIEYRGFGQDIVEELAKYAGVPVWNGLTNEYHPTQMLADMLTIREHFGDLKGRRLVYMGDARYNMGNSLMIACSKLGMHFVACTTKKYFPNQELVDPVSYTHLRAH
;
A
#
# COMPACT_ATOMS: atom_id res chain seq x y z
N MET A 1 -13.32 -16.40 -13.41
CA MET A 1 -12.81 -16.31 -12.02
C MET A 1 -13.90 -15.71 -11.17
N GLY A 2 -14.31 -16.35 -10.07
CA GLY A 2 -15.27 -15.82 -9.13
C GLY A 2 -14.57 -15.04 -8.01
N SER A 3 -15.26 -14.07 -7.40
CA SER A 3 -14.77 -13.36 -6.22
C SER A 3 -15.83 -13.36 -5.14
N THR A 4 -15.40 -13.41 -3.88
CA THR A 4 -16.26 -13.34 -2.70
C THR A 4 -15.87 -12.12 -1.89
N TYR A 5 -16.86 -11.31 -1.51
CA TYR A 5 -16.66 -10.20 -0.60
C TYR A 5 -17.04 -10.61 0.83
N LEU A 6 -16.10 -10.48 1.75
CA LEU A 6 -16.31 -10.75 3.17
C LEU A 6 -16.47 -9.41 3.91
N ASP A 7 -17.73 -9.08 4.21
CA ASP A 7 -18.07 -7.86 4.94
C ASP A 7 -17.62 -7.96 6.40
N PRO A 8 -16.96 -6.94 6.96
CA PRO A 8 -16.56 -6.91 8.37
C PRO A 8 -17.72 -6.95 9.35
N THR A 9 -18.95 -6.59 8.94
CA THR A 9 -20.15 -6.66 9.80
C THR A 9 -20.64 -8.09 9.98
N GLY A 10 -20.50 -8.94 8.96
CA GLY A 10 -20.86 -10.36 8.99
C GLY A 10 -19.75 -11.30 9.44
N SER A 11 -18.54 -10.78 9.64
CA SER A 11 -17.35 -11.57 9.96
C SER A 11 -16.99 -11.51 11.44
N GLN A 12 -16.44 -12.62 11.96
CA GLN A 12 -15.86 -12.71 13.31
C GLN A 12 -14.34 -12.44 13.33
N ILE A 13 -13.77 -12.07 12.18
CA ILE A 13 -12.34 -11.80 12.00
C ILE A 13 -11.86 -10.75 13.00
N GLY A 14 -10.81 -11.08 13.75
CA GLY A 14 -10.22 -10.19 14.76
C GLY A 14 -11.09 -9.94 16.01
N LYS A 15 -12.24 -10.62 16.14
CA LYS A 15 -13.13 -10.53 17.32
C LYS A 15 -13.09 -11.81 18.14
N LYS A 16 -13.54 -12.92 17.57
CA LYS A 16 -13.56 -14.24 18.21
C LYS A 16 -12.53 -15.19 17.59
N GLU A 17 -12.09 -14.92 16.37
CA GLU A 17 -11.09 -15.72 15.65
C GLU A 17 -9.80 -14.93 15.51
N SER A 18 -8.66 -15.61 15.66
CA SER A 18 -7.38 -14.98 15.39
C SER A 18 -7.19 -14.72 13.90
N ILE A 19 -6.42 -13.69 13.54
CA ILE A 19 -6.08 -13.40 12.15
C ILE A 19 -5.36 -14.59 11.50
N ALA A 20 -4.48 -15.26 12.26
CA ALA A 20 -3.77 -16.45 11.79
C ALA A 20 -4.69 -17.62 11.45
N ASP A 21 -5.73 -17.88 12.24
CA ASP A 21 -6.69 -18.97 11.96
C ASP A 21 -7.58 -18.62 10.78
N THR A 22 -8.09 -17.38 10.73
CA THR A 22 -8.81 -16.86 9.57
C THR A 22 -7.97 -17.00 8.29
N ALA A 23 -6.69 -16.63 8.33
CA ALA A 23 -5.80 -16.76 7.19
C ALA A 23 -5.68 -18.20 6.70
N ARG A 24 -5.49 -19.16 7.61
CA ARG A 24 -5.41 -20.61 7.27
C ARG A 24 -6.69 -21.13 6.63
N VAL A 25 -7.85 -20.70 7.14
CA VAL A 25 -9.16 -21.10 6.57
C VAL A 25 -9.33 -20.51 5.18
N LEU A 26 -9.13 -19.21 5.01
CA LEU A 26 -9.28 -18.53 3.72
C LEU A 26 -8.30 -19.07 2.67
N GLY A 27 -7.06 -19.39 3.07
CA GLY A 27 -6.07 -19.98 2.18
C GLY A 27 -6.39 -21.41 1.71
N ARG A 28 -7.37 -22.09 2.35
CA ARG A 28 -7.92 -23.37 1.88
C ARG A 28 -9.13 -23.21 0.97
N MET A 29 -9.75 -22.02 0.97
CA MET A 29 -10.99 -21.76 0.22
C MET A 29 -10.73 -20.95 -1.05
N TYR A 30 -9.66 -20.15 -1.07
CA TYR A 30 -9.37 -19.20 -2.15
C TYR A 30 -7.91 -19.29 -2.60
N GLU A 31 -7.68 -18.99 -3.87
CA GLU A 31 -6.34 -18.95 -4.49
C GLU A 31 -5.58 -17.65 -4.17
N GLY A 32 -6.25 -16.66 -3.58
CA GLY A 32 -5.65 -15.39 -3.21
C GLY A 32 -6.60 -14.55 -2.37
N ILE A 33 -6.06 -13.64 -1.60
CA ILE A 33 -6.79 -12.80 -0.65
C ILE A 33 -6.41 -11.34 -0.90
N GLU A 34 -7.39 -10.46 -1.04
CA GLU A 34 -7.19 -9.03 -0.94
C GLU A 34 -7.68 -8.53 0.42
N TYR A 35 -6.83 -7.84 1.14
CA TYR A 35 -7.18 -7.19 2.40
C TYR A 35 -7.30 -5.68 2.22
N ARG A 36 -8.43 -5.13 2.65
CA ARG A 36 -8.66 -3.69 2.77
C ARG A 36 -9.18 -3.36 4.16
N GLY A 37 -8.36 -2.66 4.95
CA GLY A 37 -8.66 -2.39 6.36
C GLY A 37 -7.78 -1.30 6.94
N PHE A 38 -7.52 -1.37 8.23
CA PHE A 38 -6.77 -0.34 8.95
C PHE A 38 -5.34 -0.76 9.28
N GLY A 39 -5.15 -1.92 9.91
CA GLY A 39 -3.85 -2.35 10.44
C GLY A 39 -2.95 -2.97 9.36
N GLN A 40 -1.72 -2.49 9.28
CA GLN A 40 -0.67 -3.10 8.46
C GLN A 40 -0.27 -4.47 9.02
N ASP A 41 -0.22 -4.62 10.33
CA ASP A 41 0.04 -5.86 11.05
C ASP A 41 -0.94 -6.97 10.67
N ILE A 42 -2.21 -6.63 10.45
CA ILE A 42 -3.25 -7.58 10.05
C ILE A 42 -2.97 -8.17 8.67
N VAL A 43 -2.65 -7.35 7.67
CA VAL A 43 -2.34 -7.86 6.32
C VAL A 43 -1.05 -8.66 6.30
N GLU A 44 -0.07 -8.30 7.10
CA GLU A 44 1.19 -9.05 7.23
C GLU A 44 0.96 -10.41 7.90
N GLU A 45 0.13 -10.47 8.94
CA GLU A 45 -0.25 -11.73 9.59
C GLU A 45 -1.07 -12.62 8.65
N LEU A 46 -2.02 -12.05 7.89
CA LEU A 46 -2.73 -12.78 6.83
C LEU A 46 -1.75 -13.37 5.81
N ALA A 47 -0.81 -12.57 5.31
CA ALA A 47 0.18 -13.02 4.34
C ALA A 47 1.07 -14.14 4.88
N LYS A 48 1.41 -14.08 6.17
CA LYS A 48 2.25 -15.08 6.83
C LYS A 48 1.59 -16.46 6.94
N TYR A 49 0.27 -16.51 7.15
CA TYR A 49 -0.41 -17.77 7.49
C TYR A 49 -1.38 -18.29 6.43
N ALA A 50 -1.72 -17.51 5.41
CA ALA A 50 -2.69 -17.93 4.39
C ALA A 50 -2.18 -19.04 3.47
N GLY A 51 -0.88 -19.09 3.18
CA GLY A 51 -0.31 -20.05 2.22
C GLY A 51 -0.69 -19.78 0.76
N VAL A 52 -1.36 -18.67 0.49
CA VAL A 52 -1.72 -18.14 -0.84
C VAL A 52 -1.33 -16.66 -0.91
N PRO A 53 -1.22 -16.06 -2.10
CA PRO A 53 -0.93 -14.64 -2.24
C PRO A 53 -1.93 -13.77 -1.50
N VAL A 54 -1.42 -12.77 -0.79
CA VAL A 54 -2.23 -11.76 -0.09
C VAL A 54 -1.84 -10.38 -0.60
N TRP A 55 -2.82 -9.61 -1.06
CA TRP A 55 -2.63 -8.24 -1.54
C TRP A 55 -3.12 -7.24 -0.51
N ASN A 56 -2.30 -6.22 -0.27
CA ASN A 56 -2.71 -5.06 0.49
C ASN A 56 -3.51 -4.11 -0.41
N GLY A 57 -4.84 -4.20 -0.32
CA GLY A 57 -5.77 -3.30 -0.99
C GLY A 57 -5.84 -1.91 -0.36
N LEU A 58 -5.62 -1.80 0.96
CA LEU A 58 -5.41 -0.56 1.69
C LEU A 58 -5.17 -0.85 3.18
N THR A 59 -4.21 -0.16 3.78
CA THR A 59 -4.05 0.02 5.22
C THR A 59 -3.87 1.49 5.56
N ASN A 60 -3.74 1.84 6.85
CA ASN A 60 -3.40 3.20 7.26
C ASN A 60 -2.03 3.63 6.77
N GLU A 61 -1.10 2.69 6.68
CA GLU A 61 0.30 2.92 6.33
C GLU A 61 0.56 2.86 4.83
N TYR A 62 -0.14 1.96 4.09
CA TYR A 62 0.15 1.71 2.68
C TYR A 62 -1.08 1.41 1.82
N HIS A 63 -0.97 1.71 0.52
CA HIS A 63 -1.96 1.36 -0.52
C HIS A 63 -1.25 0.95 -1.82
N PRO A 64 -0.52 -0.17 -1.83
CA PRO A 64 0.34 -0.55 -2.96
C PRO A 64 -0.45 -0.86 -4.24
N THR A 65 -1.66 -1.40 -4.14
CA THR A 65 -2.50 -1.69 -5.32
C THR A 65 -2.91 -0.40 -6.04
N GLN A 66 -3.16 0.70 -5.32
CA GLN A 66 -3.38 2.01 -5.94
C GLN A 66 -2.15 2.51 -6.69
N MET A 67 -0.96 2.24 -6.18
CA MET A 67 0.27 2.64 -6.86
C MET A 67 0.43 1.96 -8.22
N LEU A 68 0.03 0.69 -8.33
CA LEU A 68 0.04 -0.01 -9.62
C LEU A 68 -0.89 0.67 -10.63
N ALA A 69 -2.09 1.07 -10.20
CA ALA A 69 -3.04 1.79 -11.04
C ALA A 69 -2.53 3.17 -11.45
N ASP A 70 -2.01 3.95 -10.50
CA ASP A 70 -1.48 5.29 -10.75
C ASP A 70 -0.28 5.25 -11.72
N MET A 71 0.66 4.34 -11.48
CA MET A 71 1.86 4.20 -12.33
C MET A 71 1.51 3.68 -13.72
N LEU A 72 0.54 2.78 -13.85
CA LEU A 72 0.03 2.35 -15.15
C LEU A 72 -0.59 3.53 -15.91
N THR A 73 -1.46 4.29 -15.25
CA THR A 73 -2.10 5.47 -15.84
C THR A 73 -1.08 6.52 -16.30
N ILE A 74 -0.08 6.81 -15.46
CA ILE A 74 0.99 7.75 -15.85
C ILE A 74 1.76 7.22 -17.05
N ARG A 75 2.08 5.92 -17.09
CA ARG A 75 2.78 5.30 -18.20
C ARG A 75 1.97 5.33 -19.50
N GLU A 76 0.67 5.07 -19.44
CA GLU A 76 -0.22 5.11 -20.60
C GLU A 76 -0.32 6.52 -21.20
N HIS A 77 -0.30 7.57 -20.38
CA HIS A 77 -0.42 8.95 -20.84
C HIS A 77 0.92 9.58 -21.24
N PHE A 78 1.99 9.23 -20.56
CA PHE A 78 3.27 9.92 -20.69
C PHE A 78 4.44 9.04 -21.15
N GLY A 79 4.23 7.73 -21.34
CA GLY A 79 5.27 6.79 -21.72
C GLY A 79 6.17 6.41 -20.55
N ASP A 80 7.48 6.58 -20.69
CA ASP A 80 8.44 6.18 -19.66
C ASP A 80 8.23 6.93 -18.34
N LEU A 81 8.33 6.22 -17.24
CA LEU A 81 8.19 6.75 -15.86
C LEU A 81 9.49 7.36 -15.33
N LYS A 82 10.63 6.81 -15.75
CA LYS A 82 11.94 7.23 -15.24
C LYS A 82 12.19 8.71 -15.46
N GLY A 83 12.63 9.39 -14.40
CA GLY A 83 12.93 10.83 -14.41
C GLY A 83 11.73 11.75 -14.33
N ARG A 84 10.50 11.22 -14.40
CA ARG A 84 9.30 12.04 -14.22
C ARG A 84 9.15 12.52 -12.79
N ARG A 85 8.50 13.66 -12.63
CA ARG A 85 8.24 14.27 -11.31
C ARG A 85 6.77 14.13 -10.98
N LEU A 86 6.48 13.51 -9.82
CA LEU A 86 5.15 13.43 -9.23
C LEU A 86 5.09 14.36 -8.01
N VAL A 87 4.09 15.24 -7.99
CA VAL A 87 3.85 16.17 -6.88
C VAL A 87 2.61 15.71 -6.14
N TYR A 88 2.75 15.43 -4.85
CA TYR A 88 1.65 15.10 -3.96
C TYR A 88 1.34 16.27 -3.03
N MET A 89 0.13 16.80 -3.11
CA MET A 89 -0.35 17.87 -2.24
C MET A 89 -1.30 17.30 -1.20
N GLY A 90 -0.94 17.41 0.07
CA GLY A 90 -1.77 16.92 1.16
C GLY A 90 -0.97 16.38 2.33
N ASP A 91 -1.61 15.56 3.15
CA ASP A 91 -0.96 14.90 4.29
C ASP A 91 -0.16 13.68 3.80
N ALA A 92 1.15 13.79 3.79
CA ALA A 92 2.05 12.76 3.28
C ALA A 92 2.50 11.75 4.35
N ARG A 93 1.92 11.74 5.55
CA ARG A 93 2.29 10.85 6.67
C ARG A 93 1.67 9.46 6.58
N TYR A 94 0.65 9.27 5.75
CA TYR A 94 -0.17 8.06 5.69
C TYR A 94 -0.02 7.32 4.36
N ASN A 95 -0.92 6.38 4.13
CA ASN A 95 -0.86 5.40 3.05
C ASN A 95 -0.51 5.97 1.67
N MET A 96 -1.16 7.05 1.22
CA MET A 96 -0.90 7.61 -0.11
C MET A 96 0.47 8.25 -0.21
N GLY A 97 0.86 9.09 0.76
CA GLY A 97 2.18 9.72 0.77
C GLY A 97 3.31 8.68 0.83
N ASN A 98 3.19 7.71 1.74
CA ASN A 98 4.16 6.63 1.91
C ASN A 98 4.29 5.79 0.64
N SER A 99 3.17 5.33 0.09
CA SER A 99 3.16 4.44 -1.07
C SER A 99 3.63 5.13 -2.35
N LEU A 100 3.22 6.38 -2.60
CA LEU A 100 3.68 7.15 -3.75
C LEU A 100 5.20 7.40 -3.68
N MET A 101 5.71 7.73 -2.51
CA MET A 101 7.15 7.93 -2.29
C MET A 101 7.94 6.66 -2.61
N ILE A 102 7.49 5.51 -2.09
CA ILE A 102 8.13 4.21 -2.34
C ILE A 102 8.03 3.83 -3.83
N ALA A 103 6.86 4.00 -4.46
CA ALA A 103 6.66 3.68 -5.86
C ALA A 103 7.54 4.54 -6.77
N CYS A 104 7.59 5.85 -6.53
CA CYS A 104 8.46 6.75 -7.27
C CYS A 104 9.93 6.36 -7.15
N SER A 105 10.39 6.05 -5.94
CA SER A 105 11.74 5.58 -5.69
C SER A 105 12.08 4.32 -6.49
N LYS A 106 11.22 3.30 -6.45
CA LYS A 106 11.43 2.03 -7.16
C LYS A 106 11.43 2.17 -8.68
N LEU A 107 10.72 3.16 -9.22
CA LEU A 107 10.54 3.39 -10.65
C LEU A 107 11.45 4.49 -11.21
N GLY A 108 12.35 5.05 -10.39
CA GLY A 108 13.27 6.11 -10.80
C GLY A 108 12.56 7.44 -11.11
N MET A 109 11.41 7.68 -10.49
CA MET A 109 10.68 8.94 -10.54
C MET A 109 11.11 9.86 -9.39
N HIS A 110 10.85 11.15 -9.53
CA HIS A 110 11.03 12.13 -8.47
C HIS A 110 9.72 12.33 -7.71
N PHE A 111 9.73 12.12 -6.40
CA PHE A 111 8.59 12.42 -5.54
C PHE A 111 8.78 13.77 -4.85
N VAL A 112 7.75 14.61 -4.89
CA VAL A 112 7.72 15.92 -4.22
C VAL A 112 6.50 15.98 -3.31
N ALA A 113 6.72 16.01 -1.99
CA ALA A 113 5.67 16.29 -1.01
C ALA A 113 5.48 17.81 -0.89
N CYS A 114 4.42 18.32 -1.50
CA CYS A 114 4.02 19.74 -1.39
C CYS A 114 3.08 19.90 -0.20
N THR A 115 3.68 20.11 0.98
CA THR A 115 2.94 20.19 2.24
C THR A 115 3.73 20.93 3.32
N THR A 116 3.10 21.22 4.45
CA THR A 116 3.80 21.82 5.61
C THR A 116 4.62 20.77 6.36
N LYS A 117 5.62 21.22 7.13
CA LYS A 117 6.49 20.31 7.93
C LYS A 117 5.70 19.34 8.82
N LYS A 118 4.55 19.77 9.32
CA LYS A 118 3.66 18.94 10.16
C LYS A 118 3.15 17.69 9.46
N TYR A 119 3.05 17.71 8.13
CA TYR A 119 2.47 16.66 7.30
C TYR A 119 3.51 15.96 6.41
N PHE A 120 4.80 16.14 6.69
CA PHE A 120 5.85 15.40 6.00
C PHE A 120 5.82 13.92 6.34
N PRO A 121 6.27 13.04 5.43
CA PRO A 121 6.46 11.62 5.71
C PRO A 121 7.36 11.40 6.92
N ASN A 122 7.21 10.24 7.58
CA ASN A 122 8.09 9.85 8.68
C ASN A 122 9.54 9.74 8.16
N GLN A 123 10.49 10.30 8.93
CA GLN A 123 11.91 10.30 8.57
C GLN A 123 12.48 8.89 8.43
N GLU A 124 12.04 7.95 9.25
CA GLU A 124 12.45 6.54 9.15
C GLU A 124 12.13 5.89 7.82
N LEU A 125 11.04 6.37 7.15
CA LEU A 125 10.68 5.93 5.81
C LEU A 125 11.43 6.73 4.72
N VAL A 126 11.71 8.00 4.99
CA VAL A 126 12.42 8.88 4.05
C VAL A 126 13.87 8.44 3.86
N ASP A 127 14.56 8.07 4.94
CA ASP A 127 16.00 7.77 4.91
C ASP A 127 16.38 6.64 3.93
N PRO A 128 15.72 5.47 3.94
CA PRO A 128 16.01 4.42 2.95
C PRO A 128 15.61 4.79 1.52
N VAL A 129 14.66 5.71 1.36
CA VAL A 129 14.15 6.15 0.05
C VAL A 129 14.92 7.35 -0.52
N SER A 130 15.56 8.15 0.33
CA SER A 130 16.24 9.41 -0.03
C SER A 130 17.44 9.22 -0.98
N TYR A 131 18.04 8.05 -1.02
CA TYR A 131 19.07 7.70 -2.00
C TYR A 131 18.58 7.74 -3.45
N THR A 132 17.30 7.89 -3.68
CA THR A 132 16.65 7.80 -4.99
C THR A 132 15.88 9.05 -5.44
N HIS A 133 16.15 10.26 -4.94
CA HIS A 133 15.58 11.53 -5.44
C HIS A 133 14.39 12.14 -4.69
N LEU A 134 14.41 12.19 -3.37
CA LEU A 134 13.50 13.05 -2.60
C LEU A 134 14.01 14.50 -2.59
N ARG A 135 13.15 15.43 -2.99
CA ARG A 135 13.32 16.86 -2.71
C ARG A 135 12.10 17.35 -1.93
N ALA A 136 12.33 17.81 -0.70
CA ALA A 136 11.35 18.61 0.04
C ALA A 136 11.50 20.09 -0.36
N HIS A 137 10.42 20.76 -0.65
CA HIS A 137 10.35 22.22 -0.80
C HIS A 137 9.29 22.78 0.14
#